data_3c329dd23bdd955ad568f5919ee93aec
#
_entry.id   3c329dd23bdd955ad568f5919ee93aec
#
_cell.length_a   1.000
_cell.length_b   1.000
_cell.length_c   1.000
_cell.angle_alpha   90.00
_cell.angle_beta   90.00
_cell.angle_gamma   90.00
#
_symmetry.space_group_name_H-M   'P 1'
#
loop_
_entity.id
_entity.type
_entity.pdbx_description
1 polymer ?
#
loop_
_entity_poly.entity_id
_entity_poly.type
_entity_poly.pdbx_seq_one_letter_code
_entity_poly.pdbx_strand_id
1 'polypeptide(L)'
;LNKIGKQTTVCLREPSLGPCFGMKGGAAGGGYAQVIPMEDINLHFTGDFSAIEKAHNLLSAVLDNNIQSKTNSLGIDARTVTWKRVMDMNDRTLRNIVVGLGGPTSGVPRETGFDITAASEIMAILCLSNDLADLKQRLGNIFIGYTFKKEPVFCKDLKAEGAMAALLKEAIKPNLVQTIEGNPAIIHGGPFANIAQGTNSVIATRMGMTFSDYTVTEAGFGSDLGAEKFLDIKCQSAGLSPKAVVITTTIRALKYHGGADLKSLTEENVNALKQGIPNLEKHIENIRQFNLAPIISINRFVS
;
A
#
# COMPACT_ATOMS: atom_id res chain seq x y z
N LEU A 1 -4.84 23.68 8.19
CA LEU A 1 -4.61 24.58 7.04
C LEU A 1 -5.92 25.25 6.62
N ASN A 2 -7.00 24.52 6.36
CA ASN A 2 -8.27 25.08 5.95
C ASN A 2 -8.83 26.09 6.97
N LYS A 3 -8.69 25.83 8.28
CA LYS A 3 -9.11 26.76 9.35
C LYS A 3 -8.40 28.11 9.31
N ILE A 4 -7.24 28.21 8.67
CA ILE A 4 -6.48 29.47 8.46
C ILE A 4 -6.62 29.97 7.02
N GLY A 5 -7.65 29.53 6.29
CA GLY A 5 -8.01 30.03 4.98
C GLY A 5 -7.17 29.49 3.80
N LYS A 6 -6.47 28.36 3.97
CA LYS A 6 -5.72 27.71 2.90
C LYS A 6 -6.56 26.63 2.24
N GLN A 7 -6.60 26.60 0.91
CA GLN A 7 -7.25 25.51 0.19
C GLN A 7 -6.36 24.25 0.27
N THR A 8 -6.87 23.21 0.92
CA THR A 8 -6.09 22.01 1.19
C THR A 8 -6.88 20.75 0.84
N THR A 9 -6.24 19.84 0.13
CA THR A 9 -6.75 18.49 -0.13
C THR A 9 -5.87 17.46 0.59
N VAL A 10 -6.51 16.45 1.17
CA VAL A 10 -5.82 15.30 1.78
C VAL A 10 -5.82 14.14 0.81
N CYS A 11 -4.66 13.46 0.65
CA CYS A 11 -4.55 12.25 -0.17
C CYS A 11 -4.10 11.09 0.71
N LEU A 12 -4.92 10.04 0.77
CA LEU A 12 -4.74 8.91 1.68
C LEU A 12 -4.84 7.58 0.96
N ARG A 13 -4.31 6.54 1.59
CA ARG A 13 -4.54 5.15 1.18
C ARG A 13 -5.95 4.71 1.54
N GLU A 14 -6.51 3.83 0.71
CA GLU A 14 -7.64 3.01 1.09
C GLU A 14 -7.17 1.94 2.07
N PRO A 15 -7.86 1.72 3.20
CA PRO A 15 -7.50 0.68 4.16
C PRO A 15 -7.84 -0.71 3.62
N SER A 16 -7.01 -1.71 3.94
CA SER A 16 -7.34 -3.12 3.71
C SER A 16 -8.52 -3.54 4.58
N LEU A 17 -9.45 -4.32 4.02
CA LEU A 17 -10.55 -4.91 4.76
C LEU A 17 -10.01 -5.78 5.91
N GLY A 18 -9.23 -6.82 5.57
CA GLY A 18 -8.64 -7.76 6.53
C GLY A 18 -9.61 -8.27 7.58
N PRO A 19 -9.16 -8.95 8.63
CA PRO A 19 -10.05 -9.35 9.74
C PRO A 19 -10.37 -8.18 10.70
N CYS A 20 -9.81 -6.99 10.49
CA CYS A 20 -9.90 -5.85 11.40
C CYS A 20 -10.70 -4.67 10.80
N PHE A 21 -11.38 -4.87 9.69
CA PHE A 21 -12.28 -3.90 9.02
C PHE A 21 -11.67 -2.49 8.91
N GLY A 22 -10.64 -2.36 8.04
CA GLY A 22 -10.05 -1.07 7.74
C GLY A 22 -9.01 -0.55 8.72
N MET A 23 -8.58 -1.33 9.70
CA MET A 23 -7.54 -0.90 10.65
C MET A 23 -6.11 -1.06 10.13
N LYS A 24 -5.90 -1.72 8.99
CA LYS A 24 -4.58 -1.98 8.40
C LYS A 24 -4.35 -1.21 7.11
N GLY A 25 -3.13 -0.72 6.94
CA GLY A 25 -2.59 -0.19 5.69
C GLY A 25 -3.06 1.21 5.30
N GLY A 26 -3.94 1.76 6.02
CA GLY A 26 -4.54 3.07 5.89
C GLY A 26 -5.62 3.17 6.93
N ALA A 27 -6.30 4.28 7.02
CA ALA A 27 -7.46 4.40 7.89
C ALA A 27 -8.32 5.58 7.48
N ALA A 28 -9.64 5.47 7.69
CA ALA A 28 -10.53 6.62 7.61
C ALA A 28 -10.34 7.59 8.77
N GLY A 29 -9.40 7.32 9.67
CA GLY A 29 -9.18 8.10 10.88
C GLY A 29 -10.09 7.71 12.04
N GLY A 30 -10.18 8.56 13.06
CA GLY A 30 -11.03 8.33 14.23
C GLY A 30 -11.22 9.59 15.05
N GLY A 31 -12.24 9.60 15.93
CA GLY A 31 -12.56 10.76 16.75
C GLY A 31 -12.89 11.98 15.90
N TYR A 32 -12.17 13.08 16.14
CA TYR A 32 -12.35 14.34 15.42
C TYR A 32 -11.58 14.44 14.10
N ALA A 33 -10.67 13.50 13.81
CA ALA A 33 -9.88 13.46 12.57
C ALA A 33 -10.33 12.26 11.75
N GLN A 34 -11.38 12.42 10.97
CA GLN A 34 -12.03 11.33 10.27
C GLN A 34 -12.38 11.71 8.83
N VAL A 35 -12.28 10.73 7.93
CA VAL A 35 -12.77 10.81 6.55
C VAL A 35 -14.06 10.03 6.44
N ILE A 36 -15.02 10.56 5.72
CA ILE A 36 -16.37 10.00 5.58
C ILE A 36 -16.70 9.70 4.11
N PRO A 37 -17.48 8.63 3.83
CA PRO A 37 -18.15 7.73 4.77
C PRO A 37 -17.20 6.64 5.33
N MET A 38 -16.96 6.66 6.64
CA MET A 38 -15.97 5.79 7.29
C MET A 38 -16.32 4.30 7.16
N GLU A 39 -17.58 3.94 7.35
CA GLU A 39 -18.04 2.57 7.30
C GLU A 39 -17.80 1.96 5.91
N ASP A 40 -18.15 2.67 4.85
CA ASP A 40 -17.95 2.20 3.48
C ASP A 40 -16.45 2.08 3.15
N ILE A 41 -15.64 3.08 3.55
CA ILE A 41 -14.19 3.11 3.33
C ILE A 41 -13.51 1.91 4.02
N ASN A 42 -13.95 1.55 5.21
CA ASN A 42 -13.38 0.45 5.99
C ASN A 42 -13.83 -0.95 5.53
N LEU A 43 -14.80 -1.03 4.63
CA LEU A 43 -15.30 -2.28 4.07
C LEU A 43 -14.84 -2.44 2.62
N HIS A 44 -15.77 -2.43 1.67
CA HIS A 44 -15.44 -2.61 0.25
C HIS A 44 -15.32 -1.31 -0.53
N PHE A 45 -15.73 -0.22 0.04
CA PHE A 45 -15.74 1.12 -0.52
C PHE A 45 -16.26 1.15 -1.97
N THR A 46 -15.37 1.40 -2.96
CA THR A 46 -15.69 1.40 -4.38
C THR A 46 -15.25 0.12 -5.09
N GLY A 47 -14.60 -0.82 -4.38
CA GLY A 47 -14.20 -2.10 -4.90
C GLY A 47 -12.78 -2.16 -5.49
N ASP A 48 -11.94 -1.16 -5.25
CA ASP A 48 -10.58 -1.10 -5.81
C ASP A 48 -9.74 -2.29 -5.36
N PHE A 49 -9.79 -2.66 -4.08
CA PHE A 49 -9.13 -3.86 -3.56
C PHE A 49 -9.64 -5.14 -4.23
N SER A 50 -10.95 -5.27 -4.41
CA SER A 50 -11.55 -6.42 -5.10
C SER A 50 -11.10 -6.51 -6.56
N ALA A 51 -10.98 -5.40 -7.26
CA ALA A 51 -10.48 -5.36 -8.63
C ALA A 51 -9.01 -5.81 -8.71
N ILE A 52 -8.16 -5.34 -7.79
CA ILE A 52 -6.75 -5.75 -7.68
C ILE A 52 -6.66 -7.25 -7.40
N GLU A 53 -7.45 -7.77 -6.45
CA GLU A 53 -7.50 -9.19 -6.13
C GLU A 53 -7.87 -10.03 -7.37
N LYS A 54 -8.88 -9.62 -8.13
CA LYS A 54 -9.31 -10.32 -9.34
C LYS A 54 -8.25 -10.28 -10.44
N ALA A 55 -7.60 -9.13 -10.66
CA ALA A 55 -6.51 -9.00 -11.63
C ALA A 55 -5.31 -9.87 -11.25
N HIS A 56 -4.94 -9.90 -9.96
CA HIS A 56 -3.85 -10.74 -9.45
C HIS A 56 -4.13 -12.22 -9.63
N ASN A 57 -5.32 -12.66 -9.23
CA ASN A 57 -5.71 -14.06 -9.29
C ASN A 57 -6.00 -14.52 -10.73
N LEU A 58 -6.38 -13.62 -11.64
CA LEU A 58 -6.44 -13.90 -13.07
C LEU A 58 -5.08 -14.31 -13.60
N LEU A 59 -4.01 -13.58 -13.29
CA LEU A 59 -2.66 -13.93 -13.70
C LEU A 59 -2.25 -15.30 -13.14
N SER A 60 -2.59 -15.60 -11.88
CA SER A 60 -2.35 -16.92 -11.29
C SER A 60 -3.06 -18.05 -12.04
N ALA A 61 -4.31 -17.83 -12.43
CA ALA A 61 -5.09 -18.82 -13.17
C ALA A 61 -4.55 -19.03 -14.60
N VAL A 62 -4.18 -17.97 -15.29
CA VAL A 62 -3.58 -18.04 -16.64
C VAL A 62 -2.23 -18.76 -16.59
N LEU A 63 -1.42 -18.48 -15.57
CA LEU A 63 -0.15 -19.15 -15.32
C LEU A 63 -0.33 -20.67 -15.12
N ASP A 64 -1.22 -21.07 -14.22
CA ASP A 64 -1.47 -22.51 -13.96
C ASP A 64 -2.01 -23.23 -15.20
N ASN A 65 -2.88 -22.55 -15.98
CA ASN A 65 -3.35 -23.09 -17.25
C ASN A 65 -2.20 -23.24 -18.27
N ASN A 66 -1.26 -22.29 -18.33
CA ASN A 66 -0.10 -22.38 -19.23
C ASN A 66 0.85 -23.51 -18.84
N ILE A 67 1.12 -23.69 -17.54
CA ILE A 67 1.97 -24.79 -17.03
C ILE A 67 1.39 -26.16 -17.42
N GLN A 68 0.07 -26.31 -17.35
CA GLN A 68 -0.62 -27.57 -17.68
C GLN A 68 -0.80 -27.80 -19.18
N SER A 69 -0.76 -26.76 -20.01
CA SER A 69 -1.08 -26.83 -21.43
C SER A 69 -0.07 -27.71 -22.17
N LYS A 70 -0.58 -28.57 -23.04
CA LYS A 70 0.24 -29.42 -23.94
C LYS A 70 0.58 -28.74 -25.27
N THR A 71 -0.21 -27.76 -25.68
CA THR A 71 -0.12 -27.16 -27.03
C THR A 71 0.43 -25.73 -26.99
N ASN A 72 0.15 -24.96 -25.95
CA ASN A 72 0.50 -23.55 -25.86
C ASN A 72 1.36 -23.24 -24.63
N SER A 73 2.09 -24.22 -24.11
CA SER A 73 2.96 -24.03 -22.95
C SER A 73 4.22 -23.24 -23.34
N LEU A 74 4.57 -22.29 -22.49
CA LEU A 74 5.86 -21.57 -22.54
C LEU A 74 7.02 -22.43 -21.97
N GLY A 75 6.73 -23.61 -21.45
CA GLY A 75 7.72 -24.46 -20.79
C GLY A 75 8.19 -23.94 -19.45
N ILE A 76 7.28 -23.34 -18.70
CA ILE A 76 7.57 -22.79 -17.36
C ILE A 76 7.88 -23.93 -16.39
N ASP A 77 9.02 -23.83 -15.70
CA ASP A 77 9.33 -24.74 -14.59
C ASP A 77 8.51 -24.34 -13.36
N ALA A 78 7.50 -25.13 -13.03
CA ALA A 78 6.57 -24.88 -11.94
C ALA A 78 7.25 -24.68 -10.58
N ARG A 79 8.49 -25.20 -10.40
CA ARG A 79 9.29 -25.02 -9.17
C ARG A 79 9.89 -23.62 -9.04
N THR A 80 9.94 -22.85 -10.12
CA THR A 80 10.52 -21.49 -10.16
C THR A 80 9.48 -20.40 -10.06
N VAL A 81 8.20 -20.75 -10.01
CA VAL A 81 7.10 -19.79 -9.95
C VAL A 81 7.13 -19.05 -8.62
N THR A 82 7.26 -17.72 -8.71
CA THR A 82 7.24 -16.82 -7.56
C THR A 82 5.86 -16.17 -7.34
N TRP A 83 5.02 -16.19 -8.36
CA TRP A 83 3.70 -15.57 -8.34
C TRP A 83 2.72 -16.41 -7.52
N LYS A 84 2.24 -15.84 -6.40
CA LYS A 84 1.22 -16.43 -5.52
C LYS A 84 -0.19 -16.00 -5.94
N ARG A 85 -1.13 -16.15 -5.03
CA ARG A 85 -2.47 -15.57 -5.04
C ARG A 85 -2.61 -14.50 -3.98
N VAL A 86 -3.67 -13.70 -4.03
CA VAL A 86 -4.00 -12.76 -2.97
C VAL A 86 -5.47 -12.85 -2.58
N MET A 87 -5.73 -12.46 -1.35
CA MET A 87 -7.08 -12.32 -0.80
C MET A 87 -7.04 -11.23 0.27
N ASP A 88 -8.02 -10.32 0.24
CA ASP A 88 -8.06 -9.24 1.25
C ASP A 88 -8.70 -9.67 2.56
N MET A 89 -8.36 -10.89 2.97
CA MET A 89 -8.66 -11.46 4.27
C MET A 89 -7.40 -12.19 4.75
N ASN A 90 -6.82 -11.72 5.84
CA ASN A 90 -5.55 -12.23 6.33
C ASN A 90 -5.75 -13.61 7.00
N ASP A 91 -5.61 -14.68 6.24
CA ASP A 91 -5.70 -16.06 6.70
C ASP A 91 -4.33 -16.72 6.77
N ARG A 92 -3.87 -16.99 7.98
CA ARG A 92 -2.56 -17.61 8.22
C ARG A 92 -2.45 -19.01 7.64
N THR A 93 -3.55 -19.77 7.57
CA THR A 93 -3.56 -21.16 7.09
C THR A 93 -3.36 -21.26 5.58
N LEU A 94 -3.62 -20.16 4.84
CA LEU A 94 -3.46 -20.10 3.39
C LEU A 94 -2.08 -19.59 2.94
N ARG A 95 -1.16 -19.30 3.85
CA ARG A 95 0.17 -18.76 3.49
C ARG A 95 1.02 -19.76 2.72
N ASN A 96 0.89 -21.04 3.03
CA ASN A 96 1.57 -22.13 2.33
C ASN A 96 0.55 -23.25 2.10
N ILE A 97 0.25 -23.51 0.83
CA ILE A 97 -0.72 -24.51 0.39
C ILE A 97 -0.15 -25.28 -0.82
N VAL A 98 -0.74 -26.42 -1.09
CA VAL A 98 -0.50 -27.16 -2.35
C VAL A 98 -1.71 -26.99 -3.26
N VAL A 99 -1.48 -26.56 -4.50
CA VAL A 99 -2.50 -26.46 -5.55
C VAL A 99 -2.33 -27.56 -6.58
N GLY A 100 -3.35 -27.73 -7.45
CA GLY A 100 -3.27 -28.69 -8.57
C GLY A 100 -3.51 -30.13 -8.17
N LEU A 101 -4.06 -30.41 -6.98
CA LEU A 101 -4.48 -31.75 -6.56
C LEU A 101 -5.82 -32.14 -7.21
N GLY A 102 -6.06 -33.42 -7.40
CA GLY A 102 -7.31 -33.97 -7.97
C GLY A 102 -7.13 -34.63 -9.35
N GLY A 103 -5.90 -34.92 -9.76
CA GLY A 103 -5.58 -35.69 -10.97
C GLY A 103 -5.26 -34.84 -12.20
N PRO A 104 -5.16 -35.45 -13.39
CA PRO A 104 -4.56 -34.83 -14.58
C PRO A 104 -5.29 -33.59 -15.12
N THR A 105 -6.54 -33.38 -14.73
CA THR A 105 -7.35 -32.24 -15.18
C THR A 105 -7.32 -31.07 -14.17
N SER A 106 -6.69 -31.24 -13.03
CA SER A 106 -6.74 -30.27 -11.90
C SER A 106 -5.50 -29.38 -11.82
N GLY A 107 -4.54 -29.53 -12.75
CA GLY A 107 -3.31 -28.76 -12.79
C GLY A 107 -2.06 -29.58 -12.43
N VAL A 108 -0.94 -28.88 -12.29
CA VAL A 108 0.33 -29.46 -11.87
C VAL A 108 0.51 -29.20 -10.37
N PRO A 109 0.63 -30.23 -9.53
CA PRO A 109 0.83 -30.06 -8.10
C PRO A 109 2.08 -29.22 -7.82
N ARG A 110 1.91 -28.12 -7.04
CA ARG A 110 3.00 -27.28 -6.59
C ARG A 110 2.65 -26.56 -5.31
N GLU A 111 3.68 -26.17 -4.56
CA GLU A 111 3.51 -25.26 -3.44
C GLU A 111 3.22 -23.84 -3.91
N THR A 112 2.36 -23.13 -3.20
CA THR A 112 2.04 -21.73 -3.39
C THR A 112 1.42 -21.16 -2.10
N GLY A 113 0.75 -20.02 -2.17
CA GLY A 113 0.06 -19.43 -1.01
C GLY A 113 -0.79 -18.24 -1.38
N PHE A 114 -1.43 -17.68 -0.37
CA PHE A 114 -2.14 -16.40 -0.46
C PHE A 114 -1.44 -15.35 0.39
N ASP A 115 -1.15 -14.20 -0.21
CA ASP A 115 -0.76 -12.99 0.50
C ASP A 115 -1.99 -12.06 0.62
N ILE A 116 -1.92 -11.04 1.46
CA ILE A 116 -3.00 -10.06 1.56
C ILE A 116 -2.97 -9.13 0.33
N THR A 117 -4.12 -8.70 -0.16
CA THR A 117 -4.23 -7.87 -1.38
C THR A 117 -3.41 -6.58 -1.32
N ALA A 118 -3.30 -5.94 -0.16
CA ALA A 118 -2.45 -4.76 0.03
C ALA A 118 -0.94 -5.03 -0.17
N ALA A 119 -0.52 -6.29 -0.13
CA ALA A 119 0.85 -6.72 -0.42
C ALA A 119 1.05 -7.14 -1.89
N SER A 120 0.01 -7.09 -2.71
CA SER A 120 0.08 -7.41 -4.14
C SER A 120 1.02 -6.46 -4.87
N GLU A 121 1.86 -7.01 -5.76
CA GLU A 121 2.66 -6.23 -6.71
C GLU A 121 1.76 -5.33 -7.59
N ILE A 122 0.55 -5.80 -7.93
CA ILE A 122 -0.42 -5.01 -8.70
C ILE A 122 -0.89 -3.77 -7.92
N MET A 123 -1.05 -3.87 -6.60
CA MET A 123 -1.35 -2.71 -5.76
C MET A 123 -0.24 -1.66 -5.84
N ALA A 124 1.02 -2.06 -5.78
CA ALA A 124 2.16 -1.17 -5.92
C ALA A 124 2.23 -0.56 -7.34
N ILE A 125 2.02 -1.36 -8.36
CA ILE A 125 2.00 -0.94 -9.77
C ILE A 125 0.89 0.11 -10.00
N LEU A 126 -0.34 -0.15 -9.57
CA LEU A 126 -1.46 0.79 -9.71
C LEU A 126 -1.12 2.13 -9.06
N CYS A 127 -0.56 2.11 -7.86
CA CYS A 127 -0.21 3.34 -7.13
C CYS A 127 0.94 4.14 -7.75
N LEU A 128 1.82 3.50 -8.54
CA LEU A 128 2.93 4.16 -9.23
C LEU A 128 2.61 4.50 -10.70
N SER A 129 1.47 4.04 -11.21
CA SER A 129 1.06 4.31 -12.60
C SER A 129 0.57 5.74 -12.80
N ASN A 130 0.85 6.29 -13.99
CA ASN A 130 0.41 7.62 -14.39
C ASN A 130 -0.97 7.62 -15.05
N ASP A 131 -1.28 6.55 -15.77
CA ASP A 131 -2.53 6.33 -16.51
C ASP A 131 -2.73 4.85 -16.82
N LEU A 132 -3.82 4.53 -17.52
CA LEU A 132 -4.16 3.15 -17.89
C LEU A 132 -3.16 2.50 -18.85
N ALA A 133 -2.52 3.27 -19.72
CA ALA A 133 -1.53 2.76 -20.67
C ALA A 133 -0.23 2.38 -19.93
N ASP A 134 0.25 3.26 -19.04
CA ASP A 134 1.39 2.99 -18.16
C ASP A 134 1.10 1.80 -17.23
N LEU A 135 -0.12 1.73 -16.65
CA LEU A 135 -0.56 0.59 -15.85
C LEU A 135 -0.43 -0.72 -16.64
N LYS A 136 -0.97 -0.79 -17.85
CA LYS A 136 -0.90 -1.99 -18.71
C LYS A 136 0.54 -2.38 -19.03
N GLN A 137 1.38 -1.40 -19.35
CA GLN A 137 2.80 -1.65 -19.64
C GLN A 137 3.53 -2.24 -18.42
N ARG A 138 3.32 -1.69 -17.24
CA ARG A 138 3.91 -2.17 -15.98
C ARG A 138 3.42 -3.57 -15.62
N LEU A 139 2.12 -3.85 -15.78
CA LEU A 139 1.56 -5.19 -15.58
C LEU A 139 2.23 -6.22 -16.48
N GLY A 140 2.51 -5.88 -17.75
CA GLY A 140 3.23 -6.75 -18.67
C GLY A 140 4.64 -7.13 -18.22
N ASN A 141 5.28 -6.29 -17.40
CA ASN A 141 6.64 -6.51 -16.91
C ASN A 141 6.71 -7.30 -15.59
N ILE A 142 5.59 -7.73 -15.02
CA ILE A 142 5.58 -8.58 -13.83
C ILE A 142 6.35 -9.88 -14.15
N PHE A 143 7.37 -10.17 -13.34
CA PHE A 143 8.12 -11.40 -13.41
C PHE A 143 7.37 -12.54 -12.74
N ILE A 144 7.34 -13.72 -13.36
CA ILE A 144 6.55 -14.86 -12.91
C ILE A 144 7.44 -16.03 -12.46
N GLY A 145 8.48 -16.31 -13.20
CA GLY A 145 9.37 -17.46 -12.99
C GLY A 145 10.26 -17.70 -14.19
N TYR A 146 10.80 -18.91 -14.31
CA TYR A 146 11.69 -19.30 -15.41
C TYR A 146 11.15 -20.49 -16.18
N THR A 147 11.51 -20.57 -17.47
CA THR A 147 11.32 -21.76 -18.26
C THR A 147 12.31 -22.87 -17.83
N PHE A 148 12.11 -24.12 -18.28
CA PHE A 148 13.09 -25.20 -18.10
C PHE A 148 14.46 -24.88 -18.74
N LYS A 149 14.52 -23.94 -19.69
CA LYS A 149 15.74 -23.42 -20.30
C LYS A 149 16.38 -22.27 -19.51
N LYS A 150 15.84 -21.90 -18.35
CA LYS A 150 16.28 -20.77 -17.52
C LYS A 150 16.06 -19.37 -18.12
N GLU A 151 15.15 -19.26 -19.08
CA GLU A 151 14.71 -17.97 -19.61
C GLU A 151 13.66 -17.36 -18.69
N PRO A 152 13.73 -16.04 -18.36
CA PRO A 152 12.73 -15.40 -17.52
C PRO A 152 11.39 -15.29 -18.25
N VAL A 153 10.30 -15.45 -17.52
CA VAL A 153 8.93 -15.33 -18.02
C VAL A 153 8.23 -14.16 -17.32
N PHE A 154 7.59 -13.33 -18.12
CA PHE A 154 6.84 -12.17 -17.66
C PHE A 154 5.35 -12.28 -17.98
N CYS A 155 4.52 -11.46 -17.35
CA CYS A 155 3.07 -11.42 -17.60
C CYS A 155 2.72 -11.22 -19.08
N LYS A 156 3.47 -10.39 -19.81
CA LYS A 156 3.30 -10.15 -21.25
C LYS A 156 3.49 -11.41 -22.10
N ASP A 157 4.31 -12.35 -21.67
CA ASP A 157 4.53 -13.60 -22.39
C ASP A 157 3.30 -14.51 -22.31
N LEU A 158 2.53 -14.37 -21.22
CA LEU A 158 1.22 -14.99 -21.04
C LEU A 158 0.07 -14.19 -21.67
N LYS A 159 0.33 -12.98 -22.18
CA LYS A 159 -0.66 -12.06 -22.77
C LYS A 159 -1.82 -11.73 -21.82
N ALA A 160 -1.55 -11.66 -20.53
CA ALA A 160 -2.57 -11.43 -19.49
C ALA A 160 -2.78 -9.96 -19.17
N GLU A 161 -1.80 -9.07 -19.47
CA GLU A 161 -1.78 -7.66 -19.05
C GLU A 161 -2.99 -6.85 -19.56
N GLY A 162 -3.52 -7.20 -20.73
CA GLY A 162 -4.70 -6.54 -21.28
C GLY A 162 -5.98 -6.84 -20.49
N ALA A 163 -6.19 -8.12 -20.15
CA ALA A 163 -7.34 -8.53 -19.32
C ALA A 163 -7.23 -8.00 -17.90
N MET A 164 -6.02 -8.00 -17.33
CA MET A 164 -5.78 -7.40 -16.01
C MET A 164 -6.07 -5.90 -16.02
N ALA A 165 -5.59 -5.14 -17.01
CA ALA A 165 -5.88 -3.72 -17.16
C ALA A 165 -7.39 -3.45 -17.32
N ALA A 166 -8.11 -4.31 -18.02
CA ALA A 166 -9.58 -4.19 -18.17
C ALA A 166 -10.30 -4.36 -16.81
N LEU A 167 -9.85 -5.27 -15.94
CA LEU A 167 -10.38 -5.41 -14.58
C LEU A 167 -10.08 -4.19 -13.70
N LEU A 168 -8.99 -3.49 -13.97
CA LEU A 168 -8.52 -2.34 -13.19
C LEU A 168 -8.97 -0.99 -13.74
N LYS A 169 -9.75 -0.94 -14.84
CA LYS A 169 -10.12 0.31 -15.53
C LYS A 169 -10.90 1.31 -14.65
N GLU A 170 -11.67 0.83 -13.69
CA GLU A 170 -12.37 1.68 -12.73
C GLU A 170 -11.51 1.93 -11.48
N ALA A 171 -10.79 0.91 -11.00
CA ALA A 171 -9.93 1.01 -9.84
C ALA A 171 -8.73 1.96 -10.01
N ILE A 172 -8.37 2.35 -11.24
CA ILE A 172 -7.32 3.35 -11.47
C ILE A 172 -7.78 4.79 -11.22
N LYS A 173 -9.08 5.01 -11.06
CA LYS A 173 -9.68 6.32 -10.81
C LYS A 173 -9.70 6.60 -9.31
N PRO A 174 -9.07 7.68 -8.81
CA PRO A 174 -9.14 8.03 -7.40
C PRO A 174 -10.54 8.34 -6.92
N ASN A 175 -10.81 8.06 -5.66
CA ASN A 175 -12.09 8.28 -5.01
C ASN A 175 -12.08 9.62 -4.27
N LEU A 176 -12.94 10.55 -4.67
CA LEU A 176 -13.11 11.84 -4.01
C LEU A 176 -14.18 11.72 -2.91
N VAL A 177 -13.78 12.02 -1.71
CA VAL A 177 -14.60 12.02 -0.49
C VAL A 177 -14.31 13.28 0.32
N GLN A 178 -14.70 13.34 1.58
CA GLN A 178 -14.42 14.51 2.44
C GLN A 178 -14.05 14.10 3.86
N THR A 179 -13.36 15.00 4.55
CA THR A 179 -13.19 14.90 6.00
C THR A 179 -14.49 15.26 6.72
N ILE A 180 -14.59 14.90 7.99
CA ILE A 180 -15.76 15.25 8.83
C ILE A 180 -15.97 16.78 8.93
N GLU A 181 -14.91 17.58 8.74
CA GLU A 181 -15.00 19.04 8.66
C GLU A 181 -15.36 19.58 7.27
N GLY A 182 -15.67 18.72 6.30
CA GLY A 182 -16.06 19.12 4.95
C GLY A 182 -14.89 19.49 4.02
N ASN A 183 -13.66 19.14 4.36
CA ASN A 183 -12.52 19.36 3.47
C ASN A 183 -12.38 18.23 2.45
N PRO A 184 -11.95 18.49 1.20
CA PRO A 184 -11.78 17.44 0.20
C PRO A 184 -10.70 16.43 0.62
N ALA A 185 -11.00 15.16 0.43
CA ALA A 185 -10.06 14.05 0.62
C ALA A 185 -10.12 13.11 -0.57
N ILE A 186 -8.96 12.67 -1.04
CA ILE A 186 -8.83 11.72 -2.14
C ILE A 186 -8.26 10.42 -1.57
N ILE A 187 -9.01 9.33 -1.73
CA ILE A 187 -8.58 8.00 -1.31
C ILE A 187 -8.29 7.16 -2.54
N HIS A 188 -7.10 6.57 -2.62
CA HIS A 188 -6.76 5.73 -3.76
C HIS A 188 -5.57 4.82 -3.50
N GLY A 189 -5.79 3.51 -3.69
CA GLY A 189 -4.82 2.46 -3.46
C GLY A 189 -4.44 2.29 -1.99
N GLY A 190 -3.88 1.15 -1.64
CA GLY A 190 -3.57 0.82 -0.26
C GLY A 190 -2.32 -0.05 -0.08
N PRO A 191 -1.17 0.26 -0.72
CA PRO A 191 0.02 -0.55 -0.59
C PRO A 191 0.58 -0.47 0.84
N PHE A 192 0.97 -1.62 1.41
CA PHE A 192 1.60 -1.65 2.73
C PHE A 192 3.02 -1.07 2.70
N ALA A 193 3.36 -0.26 3.69
CA ALA A 193 4.66 0.39 3.78
C ALA A 193 5.82 -0.57 4.07
N ASN A 194 5.57 -1.69 4.73
CA ASN A 194 6.59 -2.72 4.99
C ASN A 194 6.89 -3.60 3.75
N ILE A 195 6.09 -3.51 2.70
CA ILE A 195 6.24 -4.34 1.49
C ILE A 195 6.46 -3.47 0.25
N ALA A 196 5.73 -2.36 0.13
CA ALA A 196 5.78 -1.46 -1.00
C ALA A 196 6.05 -0.01 -0.54
N GLN A 197 5.69 0.99 -1.33
CA GLN A 197 5.92 2.40 -1.02
C GLN A 197 5.04 2.98 0.10
N GLY A 198 4.00 2.29 0.53
CA GLY A 198 3.21 2.63 1.72
C GLY A 198 2.52 3.99 1.72
N THR A 199 2.06 4.44 0.55
CA THR A 199 1.39 5.73 0.35
C THR A 199 0.38 5.61 -0.79
N ASN A 200 -0.59 6.53 -0.84
CA ASN A 200 -1.58 6.58 -1.91
C ASN A 200 -0.95 6.73 -3.30
N SER A 201 -1.78 6.68 -4.34
CA SER A 201 -1.31 6.70 -5.72
C SER A 201 -0.67 8.04 -6.15
N VAL A 202 0.14 7.97 -7.19
CA VAL A 202 0.67 9.15 -7.90
C VAL A 202 -0.48 9.98 -8.48
N ILE A 203 -1.49 9.32 -9.07
CA ILE A 203 -2.66 9.98 -9.65
C ILE A 203 -3.40 10.79 -8.59
N ALA A 204 -3.69 10.20 -7.42
CA ALA A 204 -4.37 10.89 -6.32
C ALA A 204 -3.59 12.11 -5.83
N THR A 205 -2.28 11.98 -5.65
CA THR A 205 -1.43 13.09 -5.22
C THR A 205 -1.42 14.24 -6.24
N ARG A 206 -1.28 13.92 -7.54
CA ARG A 206 -1.32 14.92 -8.61
C ARG A 206 -2.68 15.61 -8.72
N MET A 207 -3.78 14.86 -8.55
CA MET A 207 -5.13 15.45 -8.49
C MET A 207 -5.24 16.44 -7.32
N GLY A 208 -4.80 16.06 -6.12
CA GLY A 208 -4.78 16.97 -4.98
C GLY A 208 -3.99 18.24 -5.26
N MET A 209 -2.81 18.11 -5.86
CA MET A 209 -1.95 19.24 -6.25
C MET A 209 -2.59 20.14 -7.33
N THR A 210 -3.50 19.59 -8.14
CA THR A 210 -4.20 20.37 -9.18
C THR A 210 -5.37 21.15 -8.59
N PHE A 211 -6.04 20.61 -7.57
CA PHE A 211 -7.28 21.18 -7.03
C PHE A 211 -7.08 22.09 -5.82
N SER A 212 -5.88 22.15 -5.24
CA SER A 212 -5.65 22.90 -4.01
C SER A 212 -4.25 23.49 -3.92
N ASP A 213 -4.10 24.56 -3.12
CA ASP A 213 -2.80 25.21 -2.86
C ASP A 213 -1.86 24.30 -2.08
N TYR A 214 -2.44 23.45 -1.22
CA TYR A 214 -1.72 22.53 -0.36
C TYR A 214 -2.29 21.12 -0.49
N THR A 215 -1.45 20.16 -0.81
CA THR A 215 -1.78 18.74 -0.77
C THR A 215 -1.05 18.10 0.40
N VAL A 216 -1.82 17.56 1.33
CA VAL A 216 -1.30 16.78 2.45
C VAL A 216 -1.42 15.31 2.11
N THR A 217 -0.32 14.60 2.13
CA THR A 217 -0.29 13.15 1.89
C THR A 217 0.38 12.42 3.05
N GLU A 218 0.35 11.12 3.01
CA GLU A 218 0.90 10.25 4.04
C GLU A 218 2.16 9.51 3.61
N ALA A 219 2.93 9.09 4.60
CA ALA A 219 3.92 8.04 4.47
C ALA A 219 3.75 7.09 5.65
N GLY A 220 3.55 5.81 5.39
CA GLY A 220 3.27 4.82 6.43
C GLY A 220 4.48 4.53 7.31
N PHE A 221 4.26 4.19 8.57
CA PHE A 221 5.31 3.97 9.58
C PHE A 221 6.15 5.22 9.87
N GLY A 222 7.39 5.02 10.33
CA GLY A 222 8.31 6.10 10.67
C GLY A 222 9.11 6.65 9.47
N SER A 223 9.95 7.64 9.75
CA SER A 223 10.81 8.25 8.73
C SER A 223 11.92 7.33 8.23
N ASP A 224 12.22 6.30 8.99
CA ASP A 224 13.19 5.24 8.69
C ASP A 224 12.66 4.14 7.77
N LEU A 225 11.38 4.18 7.41
CA LEU A 225 10.75 3.19 6.53
C LEU A 225 9.82 3.86 5.51
N GLY A 226 8.67 4.36 5.93
CA GLY A 226 7.66 4.85 5.01
C GLY A 226 8.02 6.20 4.39
N ALA A 227 8.59 7.13 5.14
CA ALA A 227 9.04 8.40 4.58
C ALA A 227 10.19 8.20 3.59
N GLU A 228 11.15 7.32 3.89
CA GLU A 228 12.24 6.96 2.98
C GLU A 228 11.67 6.39 1.67
N LYS A 229 10.77 5.42 1.73
CA LYS A 229 10.12 4.85 0.52
C LYS A 229 9.28 5.87 -0.24
N PHE A 230 8.60 6.77 0.46
CA PHE A 230 7.87 7.86 -0.18
C PHE A 230 8.80 8.76 -0.99
N LEU A 231 9.93 9.15 -0.42
CA LEU A 231 10.91 10.04 -1.06
C LEU A 231 11.67 9.32 -2.17
N ASP A 232 12.23 8.13 -1.90
CA ASP A 232 13.10 7.42 -2.84
C ASP A 232 12.36 6.65 -3.93
N ILE A 233 11.12 6.22 -3.69
CA ILE A 233 10.34 5.46 -4.67
C ILE A 233 9.28 6.36 -5.33
N LYS A 234 8.30 6.85 -4.55
CA LYS A 234 7.18 7.58 -5.12
C LYS A 234 7.57 8.94 -5.67
N CYS A 235 8.32 9.74 -4.90
CA CYS A 235 8.72 11.07 -5.34
C CYS A 235 9.67 10.99 -6.55
N GLN A 236 10.62 10.07 -6.54
CA GLN A 236 11.53 9.84 -7.66
C GLN A 236 10.78 9.44 -8.93
N SER A 237 9.90 8.44 -8.84
CA SER A 237 9.16 7.93 -10.01
C SER A 237 8.15 8.93 -10.58
N ALA A 238 7.62 9.85 -9.76
CA ALA A 238 6.57 10.78 -10.14
C ALA A 238 7.04 12.23 -10.33
N GLY A 239 8.32 12.52 -10.07
CA GLY A 239 8.86 13.89 -10.10
C GLY A 239 8.25 14.80 -9.03
N LEU A 240 7.91 14.25 -7.86
CA LEU A 240 7.33 15.02 -6.76
C LEU A 240 8.42 15.60 -5.87
N SER A 241 8.22 16.83 -5.37
CA SER A 241 9.13 17.51 -4.47
C SER A 241 8.36 18.07 -3.27
N PRO A 242 8.28 17.34 -2.15
CA PRO A 242 7.64 17.82 -0.94
C PRO A 242 8.28 19.11 -0.43
N LYS A 243 7.48 20.01 0.11
CA LYS A 243 7.96 21.29 0.67
C LYS A 243 8.15 21.26 2.17
N ALA A 244 7.44 20.36 2.85
CA ALA A 244 7.53 20.18 4.30
C ALA A 244 7.20 18.74 4.67
N VAL A 245 7.73 18.29 5.80
CA VAL A 245 7.43 17.01 6.42
C VAL A 245 6.96 17.25 7.84
N VAL A 246 5.82 16.64 8.20
CA VAL A 246 5.33 16.65 9.58
C VAL A 246 5.61 15.27 10.20
N ILE A 247 6.47 15.24 11.20
CA ILE A 247 6.72 14.05 12.00
C ILE A 247 5.74 14.05 13.17
N THR A 248 4.80 13.12 13.16
CA THR A 248 3.88 12.94 14.28
C THR A 248 4.47 11.99 15.30
N THR A 249 4.59 12.44 16.54
CA THR A 249 4.97 11.61 17.67
C THR A 249 3.93 11.70 18.78
N THR A 250 3.96 10.76 19.72
CA THR A 250 3.09 10.79 20.89
C THR A 250 3.92 10.75 22.16
N ILE A 251 3.41 11.36 23.24
CA ILE A 251 4.06 11.26 24.55
C ILE A 251 4.21 9.78 24.99
N ARG A 252 3.22 8.94 24.68
CA ARG A 252 3.27 7.51 24.98
C ARG A 252 4.41 6.80 24.23
N ALA A 253 4.58 7.12 22.94
CA ALA A 253 5.69 6.56 22.15
C ALA A 253 7.05 6.99 22.70
N LEU A 254 7.22 8.25 23.05
CA LEU A 254 8.47 8.73 23.65
C LEU A 254 8.76 8.02 24.98
N LYS A 255 7.77 7.88 25.88
CA LYS A 255 7.95 7.12 27.13
C LYS A 255 8.31 5.67 26.88
N TYR A 256 7.66 5.01 25.89
CA TYR A 256 7.97 3.62 25.53
C TYR A 256 9.40 3.46 25.03
N HIS A 257 9.86 4.31 24.11
CA HIS A 257 11.23 4.32 23.63
C HIS A 257 12.25 4.66 24.72
N GLY A 258 11.83 5.35 25.76
CA GLY A 258 12.63 5.62 26.96
C GLY A 258 12.57 4.54 28.03
N GLY A 259 12.01 3.36 27.72
CA GLY A 259 12.02 2.18 28.59
C GLY A 259 10.82 2.07 29.55
N ALA A 260 9.76 2.86 29.38
CA ALA A 260 8.54 2.67 30.16
C ALA A 260 7.79 1.40 29.73
N ASP A 261 7.19 0.68 30.69
CA ASP A 261 6.35 -0.48 30.43
C ASP A 261 5.09 -0.09 29.65
N LEU A 262 4.65 -0.95 28.72
CA LEU A 262 3.44 -0.74 27.92
C LEU A 262 2.18 -0.49 28.78
N LYS A 263 2.10 -1.12 29.96
CA LYS A 263 0.96 -0.99 30.86
C LYS A 263 0.92 0.33 31.60
N SER A 264 2.07 1.02 31.73
CA SER A 264 2.22 2.27 32.48
C SER A 264 2.35 3.50 31.58
N LEU A 265 2.14 3.39 30.26
CA LEU A 265 2.29 4.51 29.33
C LEU A 265 1.30 5.66 29.57
N THR A 266 0.23 5.44 30.29
CA THR A 266 -0.73 6.49 30.70
C THR A 266 -0.31 7.24 31.96
N GLU A 267 0.62 6.69 32.75
CA GLU A 267 1.12 7.30 33.97
C GLU A 267 2.19 8.36 33.65
N GLU A 268 2.34 9.36 34.51
CA GLU A 268 3.38 10.38 34.35
C GLU A 268 4.77 9.74 34.55
N ASN A 269 5.66 9.90 33.55
CA ASN A 269 7.05 9.45 33.62
C ASN A 269 7.94 10.36 32.78
N VAL A 270 8.35 11.47 33.36
CA VAL A 270 9.20 12.48 32.71
C VAL A 270 10.61 11.92 32.39
N ASN A 271 11.13 11.02 33.23
CA ASN A 271 12.45 10.44 32.99
C ASN A 271 12.43 9.55 31.74
N ALA A 272 11.47 8.64 31.62
CA ALA A 272 11.32 7.82 30.42
C ALA A 272 11.08 8.68 29.18
N LEU A 273 10.25 9.74 29.29
CA LEU A 273 10.03 10.66 28.18
C LEU A 273 11.34 11.28 27.69
N LYS A 274 12.18 11.80 28.60
CA LYS A 274 13.49 12.39 28.25
C LYS A 274 14.42 11.37 27.62
N GLN A 275 14.44 10.14 28.11
CA GLN A 275 15.25 9.04 27.56
C GLN A 275 14.78 8.60 26.16
N GLY A 276 13.51 8.83 25.81
CA GLY A 276 12.97 8.53 24.48
C GLY A 276 13.18 9.63 23.42
N ILE A 277 13.59 10.84 23.81
CA ILE A 277 13.83 11.96 22.88
C ILE A 277 14.86 11.59 21.79
N PRO A 278 15.97 10.91 22.07
CA PRO A 278 16.94 10.55 21.02
C PRO A 278 16.33 9.73 19.87
N ASN A 279 15.29 8.94 20.11
CA ASN A 279 14.57 8.26 19.03
C ASN A 279 13.90 9.27 18.07
N LEU A 280 13.23 10.29 18.59
CA LEU A 280 12.65 11.36 17.77
C LEU A 280 13.73 12.17 17.04
N GLU A 281 14.83 12.48 17.70
CA GLU A 281 15.97 13.20 17.11
C GLU A 281 16.51 12.43 15.89
N LYS A 282 16.59 11.10 15.99
CA LYS A 282 17.00 10.26 14.86
C LYS A 282 16.04 10.34 13.67
N HIS A 283 14.74 10.35 13.91
CA HIS A 283 13.77 10.56 12.84
C HIS A 283 13.88 11.95 12.20
N ILE A 284 14.22 12.98 12.97
CA ILE A 284 14.50 14.33 12.45
C ILE A 284 15.75 14.31 11.57
N GLU A 285 16.81 13.66 12.00
CA GLU A 285 18.06 13.51 11.23
C GLU A 285 17.78 12.80 9.89
N ASN A 286 17.01 11.71 9.90
CA ASN A 286 16.65 10.96 8.70
C ASN A 286 15.98 11.86 7.65
N ILE A 287 15.01 12.68 8.05
CA ILE A 287 14.34 13.60 7.12
C ILE A 287 15.28 14.70 6.61
N ARG A 288 16.19 15.19 7.45
CA ARG A 288 17.18 16.20 7.05
C ARG A 288 18.16 15.72 5.97
N GLN A 289 18.41 14.41 5.88
CA GLN A 289 19.25 13.83 4.81
C GLN A 289 18.64 14.05 3.42
N PHE A 290 17.33 14.24 3.32
CA PHE A 290 16.61 14.57 2.08
C PHE A 290 16.52 16.08 1.82
N ASN A 291 17.28 16.92 2.56
CA ASN A 291 17.23 18.39 2.50
C ASN A 291 15.83 18.96 2.82
N LEU A 292 15.08 18.28 3.66
CA LEU A 292 13.77 18.72 4.13
C LEU A 292 13.83 19.15 5.59
N ALA A 293 13.12 20.23 5.92
CA ALA A 293 12.96 20.68 7.30
C ALA A 293 11.73 20.02 7.93
N PRO A 294 11.88 19.12 8.91
CA PRO A 294 10.75 18.50 9.58
C PRO A 294 10.09 19.43 10.60
N ILE A 295 8.77 19.37 10.66
CA ILE A 295 7.95 20.00 11.69
C ILE A 295 7.48 18.90 12.63
N ILE A 296 7.66 19.07 13.93
CA ILE A 296 7.27 18.06 14.92
C ILE A 296 5.87 18.36 15.42
N SER A 297 4.98 17.39 15.29
CA SER A 297 3.64 17.41 15.86
C SER A 297 3.54 16.41 17.01
N ILE A 298 3.33 16.92 18.22
CA ILE A 298 3.17 16.09 19.41
C ILE A 298 1.69 15.83 19.64
N ASN A 299 1.26 14.58 19.44
CA ASN A 299 -0.09 14.16 19.74
C ASN A 299 -0.22 13.88 21.25
N ARG A 300 -1.02 14.69 21.92
CA ARG A 300 -1.26 14.62 23.37
C ARG A 300 -2.51 13.79 23.64
N PHE A 301 -2.42 12.87 24.59
CA PHE A 301 -3.58 12.19 25.15
C PHE A 301 -3.99 12.87 26.47
N VAL A 302 -5.25 12.72 26.84
CA VAL A 302 -5.81 13.30 28.06
C VAL A 302 -5.39 12.44 29.25
N SER A 303 -4.11 12.41 29.55
CA SER A 303 -3.60 11.88 30.84
C SER A 303 -2.09 11.96 30.83
#